data_8961fdfbffbb6f65e84eb3de2e90bd4c
#
_entry.id   8961fdfbffbb6f65e84eb3de2e90bd4c
#
_cell.length_a   1.000
_cell.length_b   1.000
_cell.length_c   1.000
_cell.angle_alpha   90.00
_cell.angle_beta   90.00
_cell.angle_gamma   90.00
#
_symmetry.space_group_name_H-M   'P 1'
#
loop_
_entity.id
_entity.type
_entity.pdbx_description
1 polymer ?
#
loop_
_entity_poly.entity_id
_entity_poly.type
_entity_poly.pdbx_seq_one_letter_code
_entity_poly.pdbx_strand_id
1 'polypeptide(L)'
;MADTQTPQGILTVLEQPSYELTQLLEQPEPLFLMLENLQDPGNLGTMIRTGEGAGITGVIMNSQTVDIFNPKTIRATMGSIFRVPFVYVQDLSSVLNKMHEKGIHTYAAHLKGQKYYDSFSFREPTAFLIGNEE
;
A
#
# COMPACT_ATOMS: atom_id res chain seq x y z
N MET A 1 18.12 21.56 -7.41
CA MET A 1 17.08 20.90 -6.62
C MET A 1 15.83 20.51 -7.41
N ALA A 2 15.55 21.12 -8.54
CA ALA A 2 14.42 20.72 -9.38
C ALA A 2 14.91 19.91 -10.58
N ASP A 3 14.49 18.64 -10.66
CA ASP A 3 14.78 17.73 -11.79
C ASP A 3 13.70 17.83 -12.89
N THR A 4 12.70 18.66 -12.71
CA THR A 4 11.63 18.89 -13.68
C THR A 4 12.01 19.94 -14.69
N GLN A 5 11.64 19.75 -15.97
CA GLN A 5 11.92 20.70 -17.04
C GLN A 5 11.18 22.03 -16.86
N THR A 6 10.02 22.00 -16.24
CA THR A 6 9.17 23.19 -15.98
C THR A 6 8.76 23.23 -14.51
N PRO A 7 9.69 23.61 -13.59
CA PRO A 7 9.37 23.67 -12.16
C PRO A 7 8.37 24.81 -11.88
N GLN A 8 7.52 24.61 -10.87
CA GLN A 8 6.49 25.59 -10.50
C GLN A 8 7.00 26.72 -9.59
N GLY A 9 8.31 26.78 -9.33
CA GLY A 9 8.94 27.87 -8.56
C GLY A 9 8.73 27.80 -7.04
N ILE A 10 8.16 26.71 -6.51
CA ILE A 10 7.95 26.49 -5.08
C ILE A 10 8.57 25.16 -4.69
N LEU A 11 9.38 25.18 -3.63
CA LEU A 11 9.96 24.00 -2.99
C LEU A 11 9.57 23.99 -1.52
N THR A 12 9.02 22.88 -1.05
CA THR A 12 8.64 22.70 0.36
C THR A 12 9.40 21.52 0.94
N VAL A 13 9.97 21.70 2.12
CA VAL A 13 10.62 20.63 2.89
C VAL A 13 9.66 20.20 3.99
N LEU A 14 9.36 18.91 4.04
CA LEU A 14 8.44 18.30 5.00
C LEU A 14 9.12 17.16 5.75
N GLU A 15 8.71 16.90 6.98
CA GLU A 15 9.09 15.67 7.66
C GLU A 15 8.42 14.47 6.98
N GLN A 16 9.17 13.38 6.85
CA GLN A 16 8.60 12.14 6.33
C GLN A 16 7.61 11.57 7.35
N PRO A 17 6.39 11.21 6.92
CA PRO A 17 5.45 10.56 7.81
C PRO A 17 5.97 9.19 8.24
N SER A 18 5.68 8.82 9.48
CA SER A 18 6.03 7.54 10.07
C SER A 18 4.79 6.91 10.72
N TYR A 19 4.57 5.64 10.47
CA TYR A 19 3.41 4.91 10.95
C TYR A 19 3.83 3.62 11.65
N GLU A 20 3.03 3.18 12.61
CA GLU A 20 3.23 1.95 13.37
C GLU A 20 2.27 0.85 12.89
N LEU A 21 2.81 -0.31 12.48
CA LEU A 21 2.01 -1.44 12.02
C LEU A 21 0.97 -1.87 13.06
N THR A 22 1.37 -1.96 14.32
CA THR A 22 0.48 -2.37 15.41
C THR A 22 -0.75 -1.47 15.51
N GLN A 23 -0.57 -0.16 15.41
CA GLN A 23 -1.67 0.80 15.45
C GLN A 23 -2.60 0.66 14.24
N LEU A 24 -2.04 0.39 13.06
CA LEU A 24 -2.84 0.17 11.85
C LEU A 24 -3.69 -1.08 11.95
N LEU A 25 -3.14 -2.17 12.49
CA LEU A 25 -3.85 -3.45 12.67
C LEU A 25 -4.98 -3.36 13.71
N GLU A 26 -4.93 -2.40 14.63
CA GLU A 26 -5.95 -2.20 15.67
C GLU A 26 -7.11 -1.31 15.23
N GLN A 27 -7.07 -0.74 14.02
CA GLN A 27 -8.17 0.06 13.50
C GLN A 27 -9.45 -0.78 13.34
N PRO A 28 -10.65 -0.21 13.58
CA PRO A 28 -11.89 -0.93 13.37
C PRO A 28 -12.13 -1.16 11.87
N GLU A 29 -12.60 -2.37 11.55
CA GLU A 29 -12.93 -2.78 10.17
C GLU A 29 -11.84 -2.42 9.15
N PRO A 30 -10.57 -2.85 9.36
CA PRO A 30 -9.48 -2.42 8.50
C PRO A 30 -9.59 -3.00 7.09
N LEU A 31 -9.13 -2.20 6.13
CA LEU A 31 -8.91 -2.63 4.75
C LEU A 31 -7.45 -2.32 4.40
N PHE A 32 -6.67 -3.34 4.11
CA PHE A 32 -5.25 -3.19 3.78
C PHE A 32 -4.94 -3.58 2.35
N LEU A 33 -3.98 -2.89 1.78
CA LEU A 33 -3.28 -3.29 0.58
C LEU A 33 -1.87 -3.74 0.98
N MET A 34 -1.52 -4.98 0.64
CA MET A 34 -0.19 -5.55 0.87
C MET A 34 0.53 -5.71 -0.46
N LEU A 35 1.75 -5.21 -0.55
CA LEU A 35 2.54 -5.23 -1.79
C LEU A 35 3.85 -5.99 -1.56
N GLU A 36 4.09 -6.97 -2.41
CA GLU A 36 5.29 -7.80 -2.38
C GLU A 36 6.12 -7.60 -3.64
N ASN A 37 7.37 -7.17 -3.48
CA ASN A 37 8.34 -6.99 -4.56
C ASN A 37 7.85 -6.09 -5.72
N LEU A 38 6.99 -5.12 -5.44
CA LEU A 38 6.54 -4.19 -6.46
C LEU A 38 7.66 -3.22 -6.84
N GLN A 39 8.09 -3.23 -8.09
CA GLN A 39 9.28 -2.47 -8.54
C GLN A 39 8.94 -1.18 -9.28
N ASP A 40 7.80 -1.08 -9.93
CA ASP A 40 7.47 0.11 -10.70
C ASP A 40 6.96 1.25 -9.82
N PRO A 41 7.69 2.40 -9.77
CA PRO A 41 7.30 3.53 -8.92
C PRO A 41 5.98 4.18 -9.34
N GLY A 42 5.68 4.20 -10.64
CA GLY A 42 4.39 4.72 -11.12
C GLY A 42 3.21 3.87 -10.69
N ASN A 43 3.34 2.54 -10.76
CA ASN A 43 2.33 1.61 -10.28
C ASN A 43 2.11 1.73 -8.78
N LEU A 44 3.17 1.85 -8.00
CA LEU A 44 3.05 2.05 -6.55
C LEU A 44 2.23 3.31 -6.23
N GLY A 45 2.56 4.43 -6.85
CA GLY A 45 1.82 5.67 -6.64
C GLY A 45 0.34 5.57 -7.05
N THR A 46 0.06 4.92 -8.17
CA THR A 46 -1.31 4.67 -8.65
C THR A 46 -2.09 3.77 -7.69
N MET A 47 -1.46 2.73 -7.14
CA MET A 47 -2.09 1.83 -6.17
C MET A 47 -2.43 2.57 -4.87
N ILE A 48 -1.55 3.42 -4.37
CA ILE A 48 -1.80 4.24 -3.18
C ILE A 48 -2.99 5.18 -3.42
N ARG A 49 -3.01 5.84 -4.55
CA ARG A 49 -4.11 6.73 -4.94
C ARG A 49 -5.45 5.99 -5.07
N THR A 50 -5.45 4.84 -5.72
CA THR A 50 -6.64 3.97 -5.83
C THR A 50 -7.10 3.49 -4.46
N GLY A 51 -6.16 3.10 -3.61
CA GLY A 51 -6.43 2.69 -2.24
C GLY A 51 -7.09 3.80 -1.42
N GLU A 52 -6.62 5.05 -1.54
CA GLU A 52 -7.28 6.19 -0.89
C GLU A 52 -8.75 6.30 -1.33
N GLY A 53 -9.01 6.21 -2.62
CA GLY A 53 -10.37 6.24 -3.15
C GLY A 53 -11.26 5.11 -2.65
N ALA A 54 -10.68 3.96 -2.35
CA ALA A 54 -11.35 2.80 -1.77
C ALA A 54 -11.48 2.87 -0.24
N GLY A 55 -10.88 3.87 0.41
CA GLY A 55 -10.91 4.02 1.86
C GLY A 55 -10.03 3.04 2.62
N ILE A 56 -8.86 2.67 2.08
CA ILE A 56 -7.95 1.74 2.76
C ILE A 56 -7.43 2.32 4.08
N THR A 57 -7.22 1.45 5.04
CA THR A 57 -6.60 1.79 6.33
C THR A 57 -5.10 2.06 6.17
N GLY A 58 -4.45 1.32 5.29
CA GLY A 58 -3.03 1.50 5.01
C GLY A 58 -2.49 0.55 3.96
N VAL A 59 -1.26 0.83 3.56
CA VAL A 59 -0.47 0.01 2.64
C VAL A 59 0.69 -0.61 3.41
N ILE A 60 0.85 -1.92 3.28
CA ILE A 60 1.93 -2.69 3.91
C ILE A 60 2.81 -3.25 2.80
N MET A 61 4.08 -2.90 2.82
CA MET A 61 5.03 -3.25 1.76
C MET A 61 6.20 -4.02 2.35
N ASN A 62 6.73 -4.98 1.59
CA ASN A 62 7.99 -5.59 1.97
C ASN A 62 9.18 -4.69 1.61
N SER A 63 10.35 -4.97 2.19
CA SER A 63 11.56 -4.18 1.98
C SER A 63 12.09 -4.18 0.54
N GLN A 64 11.65 -5.13 -0.28
CA GLN A 64 12.02 -5.24 -1.70
C GLN A 64 11.15 -4.38 -2.62
N THR A 65 10.02 -3.87 -2.12
CA THR A 65 9.18 -2.94 -2.88
C THR A 65 9.89 -1.60 -3.04
N VAL A 66 9.71 -0.97 -4.20
CA VAL A 66 10.31 0.33 -4.54
C VAL A 66 10.03 1.37 -3.44
N ASP A 67 10.97 2.29 -3.25
CA ASP A 67 10.83 3.35 -2.24
C ASP A 67 9.62 4.25 -2.55
N ILE A 68 8.72 4.36 -1.60
CA ILE A 68 7.53 5.21 -1.70
C ILE A 68 7.90 6.70 -1.88
N PHE A 69 9.08 7.10 -1.41
CA PHE A 69 9.60 8.47 -1.58
C PHE A 69 10.33 8.69 -2.90
N ASN A 70 10.39 7.70 -3.78
CA ASN A 70 10.86 7.90 -5.14
C ASN A 70 10.04 9.05 -5.79
N PRO A 71 10.68 10.07 -6.41
CA PRO A 71 9.98 11.22 -6.97
C PRO A 71 8.85 10.86 -7.96
N LYS A 72 9.05 9.80 -8.75
CA LYS A 72 8.03 9.30 -9.66
C LYS A 72 6.82 8.72 -8.92
N THR A 73 7.07 8.00 -7.82
CA THR A 73 5.99 7.49 -6.96
C THR A 73 5.20 8.65 -6.34
N ILE A 74 5.90 9.61 -5.73
CA ILE A 74 5.26 10.77 -5.10
C ILE A 74 4.35 11.50 -6.08
N ARG A 75 4.83 11.77 -7.29
CA ARG A 75 4.02 12.40 -8.34
C ARG A 75 2.79 11.57 -8.70
N ALA A 76 2.94 10.27 -8.84
CA ALA A 76 1.85 9.36 -9.20
C ALA A 76 0.77 9.25 -8.11
N THR A 77 1.11 9.52 -6.84
CA THR A 77 0.13 9.51 -5.74
C THR A 77 -0.86 10.68 -5.79
N MET A 78 -0.54 11.75 -6.51
CA MET A 78 -1.37 12.96 -6.57
C MET A 78 -1.73 13.49 -5.17
N GLY A 79 -0.79 13.44 -4.23
CA GLY A 79 -0.96 13.87 -2.85
C GLY A 79 -1.47 12.81 -1.88
N SER A 80 -1.89 11.64 -2.35
CA SER A 80 -2.39 10.56 -1.47
C SER A 80 -1.34 10.07 -0.45
N ILE A 81 -0.05 10.22 -0.76
CA ILE A 81 1.05 9.89 0.15
C ILE A 81 0.94 10.60 1.52
N PHE A 82 0.30 11.78 1.56
CA PHE A 82 0.13 12.54 2.81
C PHE A 82 -1.10 12.10 3.62
N ARG A 83 -1.96 11.27 3.05
CA ARG A 83 -3.23 10.87 3.67
C ARG A 83 -3.34 9.37 3.91
N VAL A 84 -2.65 8.56 3.13
CA VAL A 84 -2.70 7.09 3.24
C VAL A 84 -1.54 6.62 4.11
N PRO A 85 -1.79 5.99 5.26
CA PRO A 85 -0.75 5.36 6.07
C PRO A 85 -0.04 4.25 5.30
N PHE A 86 1.26 4.11 5.53
CA PHE A 86 2.05 3.04 4.94
C PHE A 86 3.16 2.58 5.90
N VAL A 87 3.54 1.32 5.78
CA VAL A 87 4.67 0.74 6.51
C VAL A 87 5.46 -0.20 5.60
N TYR A 88 6.79 -0.23 5.80
CA TYR A 88 7.65 -1.27 5.26
C TYR A 88 7.90 -2.31 6.34
N VAL A 89 7.85 -3.59 5.95
CA VAL A 89 8.10 -4.72 6.84
C VAL A 89 9.15 -5.65 6.25
N GLN A 90 9.88 -6.35 7.11
CA GLN A 90 10.89 -7.32 6.68
C GLN A 90 10.24 -8.61 6.16
N ASP A 91 9.16 -9.05 6.80
CA ASP A 91 8.50 -10.32 6.53
C ASP A 91 6.99 -10.15 6.46
N LEU A 92 6.43 -10.23 5.25
CA LEU A 92 4.98 -10.18 5.04
C LEU A 92 4.27 -11.40 5.61
N SER A 93 4.92 -12.55 5.67
CA SER A 93 4.32 -13.77 6.24
C SER A 93 3.96 -13.60 7.71
N SER A 94 4.82 -12.93 8.49
CA SER A 94 4.54 -12.65 9.89
C SER A 94 3.36 -11.69 10.05
N VAL A 95 3.22 -10.72 9.14
CA VAL A 95 2.07 -9.80 9.12
C VAL A 95 0.78 -10.53 8.77
N LEU A 96 0.81 -11.43 7.79
CA LEU A 96 -0.34 -12.28 7.44
C LEU A 96 -0.80 -13.12 8.64
N ASN A 97 0.13 -13.71 9.39
CA ASN A 97 -0.20 -14.45 10.61
C ASN A 97 -0.88 -13.57 11.67
N LYS A 98 -0.37 -12.37 11.89
CA LYS A 98 -0.99 -11.41 12.82
C LYS A 98 -2.39 -10.98 12.37
N MET A 99 -2.59 -10.78 11.06
CA MET A 99 -3.89 -10.47 10.49
C MET A 99 -4.87 -11.62 10.70
N HIS A 100 -4.43 -12.85 10.45
CA HIS A 100 -5.25 -14.03 10.65
C HIS A 100 -5.69 -14.18 12.12
N GLU A 101 -4.80 -13.97 13.07
CA GLU A 101 -5.11 -13.98 14.52
C GLU A 101 -6.15 -12.90 14.90
N LYS A 102 -6.16 -11.78 14.18
CA LYS A 102 -7.12 -10.68 14.40
C LYS A 102 -8.42 -10.81 13.61
N GLY A 103 -8.61 -11.91 12.87
CA GLY A 103 -9.80 -12.14 12.05
C GLY A 103 -9.87 -11.29 10.78
N ILE A 104 -8.73 -10.81 10.29
CA ILE A 104 -8.63 -10.09 9.02
C ILE A 104 -8.51 -11.13 7.89
N HIS A 105 -9.46 -11.13 6.96
CA HIS A 105 -9.45 -12.01 5.80
C HIS A 105 -8.45 -11.53 4.76
N THR A 106 -7.60 -12.43 4.28
CA THR A 106 -6.56 -12.12 3.29
C THR A 106 -6.88 -12.76 1.95
N TYR A 107 -6.74 -11.99 0.87
CA TYR A 107 -6.97 -12.42 -0.50
C TYR A 107 -5.74 -12.08 -1.34
N ALA A 108 -5.20 -13.08 -2.04
CA ALA A 108 -4.09 -12.87 -2.95
C ALA A 108 -4.58 -12.84 -4.39
N ALA A 109 -4.17 -11.82 -5.14
CA ALA A 109 -4.34 -11.81 -6.59
C ALA A 109 -3.29 -12.74 -7.21
N HIS A 110 -3.72 -13.79 -7.87
CA HIS A 110 -2.84 -14.79 -8.48
C HIS A 110 -3.44 -15.35 -9.77
N LEU A 111 -2.59 -15.57 -10.79
CA LEU A 111 -3.00 -16.11 -12.09
C LEU A 111 -3.69 -17.47 -12.01
N LYS A 112 -3.33 -18.29 -11.03
CA LYS A 112 -3.94 -19.60 -10.74
C LYS A 112 -5.10 -19.54 -9.77
N GLY A 113 -5.62 -18.33 -9.48
CA GLY A 113 -6.80 -18.16 -8.64
C GLY A 113 -7.99 -18.95 -9.19
N GLN A 114 -8.70 -19.64 -8.30
CA GLN A 114 -9.82 -20.50 -8.68
C GLN A 114 -11.17 -19.80 -8.62
N LYS A 115 -11.21 -18.63 -8.00
CA LYS A 115 -12.45 -17.87 -7.77
C LYS A 115 -12.33 -16.45 -8.29
N TYR A 116 -13.43 -15.92 -8.79
CA TYR A 116 -13.51 -14.52 -9.20
C TYR A 116 -13.67 -13.62 -7.99
N TYR A 117 -13.21 -12.35 -8.11
CA TYR A 117 -13.26 -11.37 -7.01
C TYR A 117 -14.69 -11.09 -6.53
N ASP A 118 -15.68 -11.17 -7.38
CA ASP A 118 -17.10 -10.96 -7.09
C ASP A 118 -17.76 -12.11 -6.31
N SER A 119 -17.07 -13.27 -6.17
CA SER A 119 -17.54 -14.38 -5.34
C SER A 119 -17.27 -14.20 -3.84
N PHE A 120 -16.63 -13.09 -3.42
CA PHE A 120 -16.30 -12.79 -2.03
C PHE A 120 -17.08 -11.58 -1.51
N SER A 121 -17.35 -11.54 -0.22
CA SER A 121 -17.81 -10.34 0.47
C SER A 121 -16.62 -9.61 1.10
N PHE A 122 -16.42 -8.34 0.76
CA PHE A 122 -15.35 -7.51 1.30
C PHE A 122 -15.84 -6.52 2.37
N ARG A 123 -16.99 -6.82 3.00
CA ARG A 123 -17.58 -6.00 4.07
C ARG A 123 -16.94 -6.23 5.43
N GLU A 124 -16.17 -7.30 5.57
CA GLU A 124 -15.43 -7.66 6.78
C GLU A 124 -13.99 -7.14 6.71
N PRO A 125 -13.25 -7.12 7.85
CA PRO A 125 -11.83 -6.79 7.85
C PRO A 125 -11.08 -7.57 6.79
N THR A 126 -10.42 -6.87 5.87
CA THR A 126 -9.86 -7.46 4.65
C THR A 126 -8.47 -6.92 4.35
N ALA A 127 -7.62 -7.78 3.80
CA ALA A 127 -6.34 -7.40 3.21
C ALA A 127 -6.19 -8.04 1.83
N PHE A 128 -5.77 -7.25 0.86
CA PHE A 128 -5.42 -7.72 -0.49
C PHE A 128 -3.91 -7.80 -0.64
N LEU A 129 -3.40 -8.95 -1.06
CA LEU A 129 -1.99 -9.14 -1.38
C LEU A 129 -1.79 -9.12 -2.88
N ILE A 130 -0.92 -8.24 -3.34
CA ILE A 130 -0.50 -8.13 -4.74
C ILE A 130 1.00 -8.34 -4.79
N GLY A 131 1.42 -9.36 -5.51
CA GLY A 131 2.81 -9.66 -5.78
C GLY A 131 3.28 -9.13 -7.14
N ASN A 132 4.59 -9.18 -7.36
CA ASN A 132 5.17 -8.98 -8.67
C ASN A 132 5.04 -10.28 -9.46
N GLU A 133 4.59 -10.19 -10.69
CA GLU A 133 4.58 -11.30 -11.62
C GLU A 133 5.96 -11.40 -12.28
N GLU A 134 6.77 -12.37 -11.91
CA GLU A 134 7.90 -12.86 -12.71
C GLU A 134 7.53 -14.19 -13.38
#